data_2989930aa617ebd8016da425f53f85e4
#
_entry.id   2989930aa617ebd8016da425f53f85e4
#
_cell.length_a   1.000
_cell.length_b   1.000
_cell.length_c   1.000
_cell.angle_alpha   90.00
_cell.angle_beta   90.00
_cell.angle_gamma   90.00
#
_symmetry.space_group_name_H-M   'P 1'
#
loop_
_entity.id
_entity.type
_entity.pdbx_description
1 polymer ?
#
loop_
_entity_poly.entity_id
_entity_poly.type
_entity_poly.pdbx_seq_one_letter_code
_entity_poly.pdbx_strand_id
1 'polypeptide(L)'
;MKLHTFLALLALVTPALAQKGASVNETARFLAGLPCSGGLAPLTKNGAWEAHATAMDHAWSKKESQQVGPIRSWMAGHAPGAYHSGAPCYYMFSGPDALYANTFFPNARTYILAGLEPVGQVGDLTRVPPEALRGELGALRSSMSTMLSFHYFITKDMRTGLGAGQIQGTLPILYVFLSRLGNTIIDTQFVSSPAQGVKITFSRGGGGAQTLYYFKTDLSGGKSGFLGWCAGHGPGNSLLKAASYLMHTEGFSGVKNFLLSNSRVIVQDDSGIPLRSFGKGWNMQIYGRYVPHQEMFGKYRQADLAALFDKTNPPELGFAFGYHWQKDRGILMLATRQ
;
A
#
# COMPACT_ATOMS: atom_id res chain seq x y z
N MET A 1 -14.46 -44.97 -17.45
CA MET A 1 -14.41 -43.59 -17.97
C MET A 1 -15.20 -42.71 -16.99
N LYS A 2 -14.53 -42.07 -16.01
CA LYS A 2 -15.19 -41.23 -15.00
C LYS A 2 -15.07 -39.77 -15.45
N LEU A 3 -16.20 -39.19 -15.79
CA LEU A 3 -16.36 -37.79 -16.15
C LEU A 3 -16.15 -36.95 -14.87
N HIS A 4 -15.09 -36.15 -14.81
CA HIS A 4 -14.88 -35.18 -13.75
C HIS A 4 -15.56 -33.87 -14.17
N THR A 5 -16.70 -33.59 -13.57
CA THR A 5 -17.41 -32.32 -13.72
C THR A 5 -16.64 -31.23 -12.95
N PHE A 6 -15.99 -30.34 -13.67
CA PHE A 6 -15.41 -29.12 -13.11
C PHE A 6 -16.56 -28.16 -12.78
N LEU A 7 -16.87 -28.01 -11.51
CA LEU A 7 -17.75 -26.93 -11.03
C LEU A 7 -16.92 -25.63 -11.00
N ALA A 8 -17.12 -24.77 -11.98
CA ALA A 8 -16.59 -23.41 -11.95
C ALA A 8 -17.36 -22.62 -10.87
N LEU A 9 -16.72 -22.33 -9.76
CA LEU A 9 -17.24 -21.44 -8.73
C LEU A 9 -17.27 -20.02 -9.29
N LEU A 10 -18.41 -19.55 -9.77
CA LEU A 10 -18.63 -18.15 -10.12
C LEU A 10 -18.53 -17.31 -8.84
N ALA A 11 -17.42 -16.59 -8.66
CA ALA A 11 -17.32 -15.59 -7.62
C ALA A 11 -18.40 -14.50 -7.88
N LEU A 12 -19.35 -14.36 -6.98
CA LEU A 12 -20.32 -13.27 -7.00
C LEU A 12 -19.58 -11.95 -6.79
N VAL A 13 -19.31 -11.27 -7.89
CA VAL A 13 -18.82 -9.88 -7.90
C VAL A 13 -20.04 -9.00 -7.75
N THR A 14 -20.31 -8.51 -6.54
CA THR A 14 -21.33 -7.46 -6.35
C THR A 14 -20.70 -6.13 -6.75
N PRO A 15 -21.28 -5.40 -7.74
CA PRO A 15 -20.82 -4.05 -8.04
C PRO A 15 -20.99 -3.17 -6.80
N ALA A 16 -20.01 -2.32 -6.52
CA ALA A 16 -20.19 -1.26 -5.53
C ALA A 16 -21.44 -0.48 -5.94
N LEU A 17 -22.34 -0.27 -5.00
CA LEU A 17 -23.59 0.49 -5.22
C LEU A 17 -23.20 1.79 -5.95
N ALA A 18 -23.66 1.93 -7.19
CA ALA A 18 -23.43 3.13 -7.98
C ALA A 18 -23.88 4.33 -7.13
N GLN A 19 -22.93 5.19 -6.75
CA GLN A 19 -23.23 6.39 -5.98
C GLN A 19 -24.17 7.26 -6.83
N LYS A 20 -25.43 7.34 -6.40
CA LYS A 20 -26.37 8.27 -7.04
C LYS A 20 -25.82 9.69 -6.84
N GLY A 21 -25.25 10.27 -7.88
CA GLY A 21 -24.84 11.68 -7.91
C GLY A 21 -23.38 12.00 -8.15
N ALA A 22 -22.43 11.12 -7.84
CA ALA A 22 -21.00 11.35 -8.10
C ALA A 22 -20.33 10.09 -8.65
N SER A 23 -19.38 10.23 -9.57
CA SER A 23 -18.56 9.11 -10.04
C SER A 23 -17.56 8.69 -8.95
N VAL A 24 -17.08 7.44 -9.01
CA VAL A 24 -16.08 6.93 -8.08
C VAL A 24 -14.79 7.78 -8.13
N ASN A 25 -14.38 8.22 -9.32
CA ASN A 25 -13.22 9.08 -9.48
C ASN A 25 -13.43 10.46 -8.86
N GLU A 26 -14.61 11.04 -9.02
CA GLU A 26 -14.95 12.33 -8.41
C GLU A 26 -14.92 12.24 -6.88
N THR A 27 -15.51 11.18 -6.33
CA THR A 27 -15.46 10.88 -4.89
C THR A 27 -14.01 10.78 -4.39
N ALA A 28 -13.17 10.06 -5.10
CA ALA A 28 -11.76 9.90 -4.75
C ALA A 28 -11.00 11.22 -4.81
N ARG A 29 -11.22 12.05 -5.83
CA ARG A 29 -10.64 13.38 -5.95
C ARG A 29 -11.11 14.31 -4.83
N PHE A 30 -12.41 14.28 -4.50
CA PHE A 30 -12.96 15.07 -3.39
C PHE A 30 -12.30 14.73 -2.05
N LEU A 31 -12.18 13.43 -1.74
CA LEU A 31 -11.50 12.95 -0.54
C LEU A 31 -9.99 13.30 -0.53
N ALA A 32 -9.38 13.35 -1.70
CA ALA A 32 -7.99 13.76 -1.86
C ALA A 32 -7.78 15.29 -1.77
N GLY A 33 -8.83 16.10 -1.62
CA GLY A 33 -8.75 17.56 -1.65
C GLY A 33 -8.35 18.09 -3.04
N LEU A 34 -8.71 17.37 -4.12
CA LEU A 34 -8.44 17.76 -5.50
C LEU A 34 -9.69 18.35 -6.16
N PRO A 35 -9.57 19.27 -7.14
CA PRO A 35 -10.70 19.86 -7.82
C PRO A 35 -11.68 18.81 -8.38
N CYS A 36 -12.98 19.05 -8.20
CA CYS A 36 -14.08 18.22 -8.70
C CYS A 36 -14.93 19.00 -9.69
N SER A 37 -15.54 18.29 -10.66
CA SER A 37 -16.32 18.89 -11.74
C SER A 37 -17.76 18.37 -11.84
N GLY A 38 -18.15 17.40 -11.04
CA GLY A 38 -19.46 16.73 -11.10
C GLY A 38 -20.36 17.06 -9.90
N GLY A 39 -21.07 16.05 -9.39
CA GLY A 39 -22.05 16.20 -8.30
C GLY A 39 -21.47 16.70 -6.99
N LEU A 40 -20.17 16.54 -6.74
CA LEU A 40 -19.47 17.04 -5.55
C LEU A 40 -18.89 18.46 -5.72
N ALA A 41 -18.88 19.01 -6.94
CA ALA A 41 -18.36 20.36 -7.17
C ALA A 41 -19.00 21.46 -6.29
N PRO A 42 -20.31 21.47 -5.99
CA PRO A 42 -20.90 22.43 -5.09
C PRO A 42 -20.32 22.36 -3.67
N LEU A 43 -19.98 21.15 -3.19
CA LEU A 43 -19.42 20.94 -1.86
C LEU A 43 -17.96 21.44 -1.73
N THR A 44 -17.25 21.60 -2.84
CA THR A 44 -15.89 22.16 -2.81
C THR A 44 -15.83 23.65 -2.45
N LYS A 45 -17.00 24.34 -2.48
CA LYS A 45 -17.15 25.71 -2.01
C LYS A 45 -17.41 25.82 -0.48
N ASN A 46 -17.50 24.67 0.20
CA ASN A 46 -17.68 24.63 1.65
C ASN A 46 -16.32 24.88 2.34
N GLY A 47 -16.28 25.80 3.29
CA GLY A 47 -15.05 26.14 4.02
C GLY A 47 -14.40 24.95 4.75
N ALA A 48 -15.17 23.91 5.11
CA ALA A 48 -14.60 22.69 5.68
C ALA A 48 -13.83 21.89 4.62
N TRP A 49 -14.31 21.85 3.37
CA TRP A 49 -13.59 21.22 2.28
C TRP A 49 -12.37 22.03 1.83
N GLU A 50 -12.48 23.36 1.74
CA GLU A 50 -11.36 24.24 1.42
C GLU A 50 -10.21 24.08 2.41
N ALA A 51 -10.53 24.03 3.71
CA ALA A 51 -9.55 23.77 4.76
C ALA A 51 -8.93 22.37 4.64
N HIS A 52 -9.72 21.37 4.25
CA HIS A 52 -9.23 20.02 3.98
C HIS A 52 -8.30 20.00 2.78
N ALA A 53 -8.68 20.61 1.66
CA ALA A 53 -7.87 20.67 0.44
C ALA A 53 -6.51 21.34 0.69
N THR A 54 -6.53 22.50 1.38
CA THR A 54 -5.30 23.21 1.76
C THR A 54 -4.37 22.35 2.63
N ALA A 55 -4.93 21.65 3.64
CA ALA A 55 -4.15 20.78 4.50
C ALA A 55 -3.56 19.58 3.72
N MET A 56 -4.33 19.00 2.81
CA MET A 56 -3.88 17.91 1.96
C MET A 56 -2.79 18.35 0.98
N ASP A 57 -2.93 19.53 0.37
CA ASP A 57 -1.92 20.07 -0.55
C ASP A 57 -0.60 20.34 0.16
N HIS A 58 -0.64 20.90 1.35
CA HIS A 58 0.57 21.13 2.17
C HIS A 58 1.26 19.80 2.51
N ALA A 59 0.50 18.84 3.05
CA ALA A 59 1.05 17.52 3.41
C ALA A 59 1.58 16.77 2.19
N TRP A 60 0.88 16.87 1.05
CA TRP A 60 1.29 16.20 -0.18
C TRP A 60 2.54 16.81 -0.80
N SER A 61 2.65 18.13 -0.87
CA SER A 61 3.84 18.82 -1.37
C SER A 61 5.10 18.38 -0.63
N LYS A 62 5.02 18.28 0.70
CA LYS A 62 6.09 17.76 1.53
C LYS A 62 6.37 16.27 1.21
N LYS A 63 5.32 15.45 1.07
CA LYS A 63 5.45 14.02 0.76
C LYS A 63 6.06 13.80 -0.62
N GLU A 64 5.64 14.55 -1.63
CA GLU A 64 6.19 14.45 -3.00
C GLU A 64 7.69 14.81 -3.01
N SER A 65 8.08 15.92 -2.39
CA SER A 65 9.47 16.38 -2.41
C SER A 65 10.42 15.52 -1.57
N GLN A 66 9.97 14.98 -0.44
CA GLN A 66 10.83 14.26 0.50
C GLN A 66 10.80 12.75 0.33
N GLN A 67 9.77 12.19 -0.34
CA GLN A 67 9.56 10.74 -0.43
C GLN A 67 9.27 10.29 -1.87
N VAL A 68 8.14 10.71 -2.44
CA VAL A 68 7.63 10.14 -3.69
C VAL A 68 8.59 10.40 -4.86
N GLY A 69 9.03 11.65 -5.04
CA GLY A 69 10.00 12.01 -6.07
C GLY A 69 11.34 11.30 -5.89
N PRO A 70 12.01 11.39 -4.71
CA PRO A 70 13.23 10.68 -4.43
C PRO A 70 13.14 9.16 -4.63
N ILE A 71 12.05 8.50 -4.19
CA ILE A 71 11.86 7.06 -4.38
C ILE A 71 11.75 6.71 -5.86
N ARG A 72 10.97 7.46 -6.64
CA ARG A 72 10.86 7.23 -8.09
C ARG A 72 12.21 7.32 -8.79
N SER A 73 12.98 8.37 -8.49
CA SER A 73 14.32 8.54 -9.06
C SER A 73 15.26 7.40 -8.65
N TRP A 74 15.21 7.01 -7.37
CA TRP A 74 16.03 5.92 -6.85
C TRP A 74 15.68 4.58 -7.52
N MET A 75 14.40 4.23 -7.62
CA MET A 75 13.96 2.98 -8.27
C MET A 75 14.29 2.94 -9.75
N ALA A 76 14.10 4.05 -10.47
CA ALA A 76 14.47 4.14 -11.89
C ALA A 76 15.98 3.93 -12.11
N GLY A 77 16.81 4.37 -11.19
CA GLY A 77 18.27 4.21 -11.27
C GLY A 77 18.80 2.85 -10.81
N HIS A 78 18.22 2.28 -9.75
CA HIS A 78 18.75 1.07 -9.09
C HIS A 78 18.07 -0.23 -9.48
N ALA A 79 16.77 -0.17 -9.87
CA ALA A 79 15.99 -1.32 -10.31
C ALA A 79 15.10 -0.99 -11.53
N PRO A 80 15.65 -0.47 -12.65
CA PRO A 80 14.88 -0.02 -13.80
C PRO A 80 13.99 -1.12 -14.38
N GLY A 81 14.47 -2.35 -14.42
CA GLY A 81 13.69 -3.51 -14.88
C GLY A 81 12.43 -3.76 -14.05
N ALA A 82 12.49 -3.59 -12.73
CA ALA A 82 11.33 -3.70 -11.85
C ALA A 82 10.43 -2.45 -11.92
N TYR A 83 11.02 -1.26 -11.98
CA TYR A 83 10.32 0.02 -12.06
C TYR A 83 9.44 0.13 -13.31
N HIS A 84 9.93 -0.34 -14.45
CA HIS A 84 9.21 -0.31 -15.73
C HIS A 84 8.39 -1.58 -16.02
N SER A 85 8.46 -2.58 -15.12
CA SER A 85 7.78 -3.86 -15.29
C SER A 85 6.27 -3.76 -15.06
N GLY A 86 5.48 -4.43 -15.93
CA GLY A 86 4.07 -4.71 -15.70
C GLY A 86 3.81 -5.90 -14.75
N ALA A 87 4.84 -6.48 -14.14
CA ALA A 87 4.70 -7.60 -13.21
C ALA A 87 3.88 -7.21 -11.96
N PRO A 88 3.16 -8.15 -11.33
CA PRO A 88 2.39 -7.86 -10.12
C PRO A 88 3.28 -7.32 -8.99
N CYS A 89 2.70 -6.46 -8.15
CA CYS A 89 3.30 -5.99 -6.90
C CYS A 89 2.60 -6.66 -5.71
N TYR A 90 3.35 -7.42 -4.94
CA TYR A 90 2.91 -8.04 -3.69
C TYR A 90 3.34 -7.18 -2.50
N TYR A 91 2.37 -6.67 -1.73
CA TYR A 91 2.65 -5.90 -0.53
C TYR A 91 1.86 -6.46 0.65
N MET A 92 2.37 -7.54 1.21
CA MET A 92 1.84 -8.16 2.42
C MET A 92 2.16 -7.28 3.64
N PHE A 93 1.25 -7.22 4.62
CA PHE A 93 1.33 -6.34 5.80
C PHE A 93 1.32 -4.85 5.48
N SER A 94 0.70 -4.47 4.35
CA SER A 94 0.70 -3.09 3.87
C SER A 94 -0.29 -2.19 4.59
N GLY A 95 -1.39 -2.74 5.14
CA GLY A 95 -2.56 -1.91 5.35
C GLY A 95 -2.96 -1.23 4.03
N PRO A 96 -3.54 -0.01 4.05
CA PRO A 96 -3.95 0.70 2.84
C PRO A 96 -2.81 1.45 2.13
N ASP A 97 -1.56 0.98 2.23
CA ASP A 97 -0.38 1.68 1.69
C ASP A 97 -0.23 1.57 0.16
N ALA A 98 -1.25 2.01 -0.58
CA ALA A 98 -1.16 2.14 -2.03
C ALA A 98 -0.11 3.19 -2.46
N LEU A 99 0.22 4.14 -1.58
CA LEU A 99 1.18 5.21 -1.83
C LEU A 99 2.54 4.63 -2.21
N TYR A 100 3.13 3.84 -1.32
CA TYR A 100 4.47 3.28 -1.57
C TYR A 100 4.45 2.18 -2.61
N ALA A 101 3.43 1.31 -2.64
CA ALA A 101 3.28 0.29 -3.68
C ALA A 101 3.33 0.90 -5.08
N ASN A 102 2.54 1.94 -5.34
CA ASN A 102 2.46 2.60 -6.63
C ASN A 102 3.66 3.53 -6.92
N THR A 103 4.38 3.98 -5.87
CA THR A 103 5.58 4.80 -6.04
C THR A 103 6.80 3.95 -6.42
N PHE A 104 7.00 2.80 -5.77
CA PHE A 104 8.10 1.88 -6.07
C PHE A 104 7.88 1.14 -7.39
N PHE A 105 6.65 0.72 -7.69
CA PHE A 105 6.32 -0.09 -8.87
C PHE A 105 5.19 0.54 -9.70
N PRO A 106 5.39 1.74 -10.28
CA PRO A 106 4.30 2.53 -10.90
C PRO A 106 3.65 1.86 -12.11
N ASN A 107 4.33 0.91 -12.74
CA ASN A 107 3.89 0.22 -13.94
C ASN A 107 3.31 -1.18 -13.68
N ALA A 108 3.25 -1.63 -12.42
CA ALA A 108 2.65 -2.92 -12.09
C ALA A 108 1.18 -2.96 -12.58
N ARG A 109 0.81 -4.02 -13.29
CA ARG A 109 -0.57 -4.18 -13.77
C ARG A 109 -1.54 -4.54 -12.65
N THR A 110 -1.01 -5.19 -11.61
CA THR A 110 -1.80 -5.64 -10.46
C THR A 110 -1.02 -5.37 -9.18
N TYR A 111 -1.69 -4.76 -8.22
CA TYR A 111 -1.18 -4.58 -6.85
C TYR A 111 -2.03 -5.44 -5.93
N ILE A 112 -1.39 -6.23 -5.08
CA ILE A 112 -2.06 -7.08 -4.10
C ILE A 112 -1.56 -6.66 -2.71
N LEU A 113 -2.41 -5.94 -2.01
CA LEU A 113 -2.20 -5.41 -0.67
C LEU A 113 -2.99 -6.25 0.34
N ALA A 114 -2.42 -6.46 1.51
CA ALA A 114 -3.09 -7.18 2.59
C ALA A 114 -2.84 -6.50 3.94
N GLY A 115 -3.87 -6.48 4.78
CA GLY A 115 -3.81 -5.91 6.12
C GLY A 115 -4.94 -6.45 7.01
N LEU A 116 -4.95 -6.04 8.27
CA LEU A 116 -5.97 -6.41 9.25
C LEU A 116 -7.12 -5.41 9.33
N GLU A 117 -6.94 -4.24 8.71
CA GLU A 117 -7.87 -3.15 8.77
C GLU A 117 -9.12 -3.48 7.92
N PRO A 118 -10.32 -3.04 8.36
CA PRO A 118 -11.54 -3.26 7.57
C PRO A 118 -11.47 -2.50 6.25
N VAL A 119 -12.02 -3.09 5.20
CA VAL A 119 -12.12 -2.44 3.88
C VAL A 119 -12.89 -1.13 3.99
N GLY A 120 -14.00 -1.13 4.72
CA GLY A 120 -14.87 0.02 4.86
C GLY A 120 -15.61 0.38 3.57
N GLN A 121 -16.13 1.59 3.52
CA GLN A 121 -16.88 2.12 2.38
C GLN A 121 -16.86 3.65 2.35
N VAL A 122 -17.23 4.21 1.22
CA VAL A 122 -17.54 5.64 1.11
C VAL A 122 -18.99 5.76 0.68
N GLY A 123 -19.82 6.39 1.52
CA GLY A 123 -21.22 6.64 1.23
C GLY A 123 -21.43 7.76 0.21
N ASP A 124 -22.67 8.11 -0.02
CA ASP A 124 -23.05 9.22 -0.91
C ASP A 124 -22.72 10.56 -0.26
N LEU A 125 -21.56 11.11 -0.57
CA LEU A 125 -21.08 12.38 0.01
C LEU A 125 -21.94 13.58 -0.37
N THR A 126 -22.75 13.49 -1.43
CA THR A 126 -23.69 14.56 -1.80
C THR A 126 -24.83 14.74 -0.79
N ARG A 127 -25.03 13.74 0.09
CA ARG A 127 -26.03 13.73 1.16
C ARG A 127 -25.46 14.04 2.53
N VAL A 128 -24.15 14.28 2.63
CA VAL A 128 -23.52 14.65 3.91
C VAL A 128 -23.90 16.09 4.23
N PRO A 129 -24.53 16.36 5.38
CA PRO A 129 -24.81 17.72 5.79
C PRO A 129 -23.51 18.53 5.89
N PRO A 130 -23.52 19.82 5.45
CA PRO A 130 -22.32 20.64 5.43
C PRO A 130 -21.61 20.75 6.79
N GLU A 131 -22.34 20.74 7.90
CA GLU A 131 -21.81 20.74 9.26
C GLU A 131 -21.11 19.44 9.64
N ALA A 132 -21.56 18.29 9.12
CA ALA A 132 -20.93 16.99 9.35
C ALA A 132 -19.66 16.80 8.52
N LEU A 133 -19.53 17.48 7.38
CA LEU A 133 -18.41 17.32 6.45
C LEU A 133 -17.04 17.60 7.11
N ARG A 134 -16.98 18.58 8.01
CA ARG A 134 -15.74 18.89 8.76
C ARG A 134 -15.27 17.70 9.59
N GLY A 135 -16.18 17.01 10.26
CA GLY A 135 -15.88 15.83 11.07
C GLY A 135 -15.38 14.66 10.22
N GLU A 136 -16.10 14.36 9.13
CA GLU A 136 -15.76 13.28 8.20
C GLU A 136 -14.38 13.46 7.57
N LEU A 137 -14.10 14.64 7.00
CA LEU A 137 -12.81 14.95 6.41
C LEU A 137 -11.69 15.08 7.45
N GLY A 138 -12.02 15.54 8.66
CA GLY A 138 -11.11 15.59 9.80
C GLY A 138 -10.66 14.19 10.22
N ALA A 139 -11.60 13.24 10.34
CA ALA A 139 -11.32 11.85 10.67
C ALA A 139 -10.41 11.19 9.60
N LEU A 140 -10.68 11.46 8.32
CA LEU A 140 -9.84 10.97 7.22
C LEU A 140 -8.40 11.49 7.33
N ARG A 141 -8.20 12.80 7.55
CA ARG A 141 -6.85 13.37 7.74
C ARG A 141 -6.14 12.78 8.94
N SER A 142 -6.83 12.65 10.08
CA SER A 142 -6.26 12.05 11.30
C SER A 142 -5.80 10.62 11.06
N SER A 143 -6.59 9.80 10.34
CA SER A 143 -6.24 8.42 10.03
C SER A 143 -5.02 8.28 9.10
N MET A 144 -4.73 9.30 8.30
CA MET A 144 -3.56 9.35 7.43
C MET A 144 -2.35 10.05 8.05
N SER A 145 -2.51 10.74 9.19
CA SER A 145 -1.49 11.63 9.74
C SER A 145 -0.15 10.93 10.00
N THR A 146 -0.18 9.73 10.57
CA THR A 146 1.03 8.95 10.84
C THR A 146 1.74 8.56 9.54
N MET A 147 1.00 8.11 8.51
CA MET A 147 1.58 7.80 7.20
C MET A 147 2.16 9.05 6.53
N LEU A 148 1.47 10.17 6.59
CA LEU A 148 1.94 11.41 5.98
C LEU A 148 3.18 11.98 6.70
N SER A 149 3.28 11.81 8.01
CA SER A 149 4.37 12.34 8.85
C SER A 149 5.51 11.36 9.04
N PHE A 150 5.22 10.09 9.35
CA PHE A 150 6.20 9.08 9.75
C PHE A 150 6.37 7.93 8.75
N HIS A 151 5.63 7.96 7.65
CA HIS A 151 5.77 7.05 6.51
C HIS A 151 5.23 5.63 6.72
N TYR A 152 4.56 5.32 7.82
CA TYR A 152 3.89 4.05 8.07
C TYR A 152 2.52 4.26 8.74
N PHE A 153 1.67 3.23 8.72
CA PHE A 153 0.37 3.23 9.39
C PHE A 153 0.45 2.61 10.78
N ILE A 154 -0.38 3.13 11.68
CA ILE A 154 -0.69 2.49 12.96
C ILE A 154 -2.13 1.96 12.86
N THR A 155 -2.29 0.64 12.81
CA THR A 155 -3.59 -0.04 12.66
C THR A 155 -4.64 0.44 13.66
N LYS A 156 -4.23 0.69 14.93
CA LYS A 156 -5.13 1.18 15.98
C LYS A 156 -5.75 2.53 15.62
N ASP A 157 -4.96 3.45 15.09
CA ASP A 157 -5.41 4.81 14.77
C ASP A 157 -6.43 4.80 13.63
N MET A 158 -6.21 3.96 12.61
CA MET A 158 -7.14 3.80 11.50
C MET A 158 -8.47 3.17 11.91
N ARG A 159 -8.44 2.18 12.81
CA ARG A 159 -9.66 1.51 13.30
C ARG A 159 -10.55 2.44 14.13
N THR A 160 -9.96 3.39 14.83
CA THR A 160 -10.69 4.34 15.68
C THR A 160 -11.21 5.54 14.88
N GLY A 161 -10.42 6.05 13.95
CA GLY A 161 -10.75 7.29 13.22
C GLY A 161 -11.79 7.11 12.12
N LEU A 162 -11.82 5.94 11.44
CA LEU A 162 -12.73 5.66 10.32
C LEU A 162 -13.69 4.49 10.63
N GLY A 163 -14.19 4.42 11.87
CA GLY A 163 -15.11 3.37 12.32
C GLY A 163 -16.59 3.67 12.09
N ALA A 164 -16.96 4.93 11.87
CA ALA A 164 -18.34 5.39 11.73
C ALA A 164 -18.45 6.53 10.70
N GLY A 165 -19.70 6.92 10.35
CA GLY A 165 -19.95 7.97 9.37
C GLY A 165 -20.04 7.49 7.93
N GLN A 166 -19.87 8.40 6.97
CA GLN A 166 -19.93 8.11 5.54
C GLN A 166 -18.57 7.70 4.95
N ILE A 167 -17.48 8.00 5.64
CA ILE A 167 -16.11 7.72 5.23
C ILE A 167 -15.55 6.66 6.18
N GLN A 168 -15.49 5.40 5.76
CA GLN A 168 -15.16 4.29 6.65
C GLN A 168 -14.04 3.41 6.11
N GLY A 169 -13.17 2.92 7.02
CA GLY A 169 -12.15 1.91 6.76
C GLY A 169 -11.02 2.38 5.85
N THR A 170 -10.45 1.45 5.09
CA THR A 170 -9.26 1.68 4.27
C THR A 170 -9.55 2.22 2.88
N LEU A 171 -10.74 1.99 2.34
CA LEU A 171 -11.11 2.40 0.98
C LEU A 171 -10.89 3.90 0.71
N PRO A 172 -11.33 4.84 1.58
CA PRO A 172 -11.10 6.26 1.35
C PRO A 172 -9.61 6.62 1.32
N ILE A 173 -8.78 5.95 2.10
CA ILE A 173 -7.32 6.16 2.10
C ILE A 173 -6.70 5.70 0.77
N LEU A 174 -7.12 4.54 0.26
CA LEU A 174 -6.70 4.05 -1.06
C LEU A 174 -7.06 5.04 -2.18
N TYR A 175 -8.28 5.60 -2.11
CA TYR A 175 -8.74 6.62 -3.05
C TYR A 175 -7.86 7.88 -3.00
N VAL A 176 -7.57 8.37 -1.81
CA VAL A 176 -6.71 9.55 -1.63
C VAL A 176 -5.33 9.32 -2.25
N PHE A 177 -4.67 8.21 -1.93
CA PHE A 177 -3.33 7.96 -2.43
C PHE A 177 -3.28 7.75 -3.94
N LEU A 178 -4.21 6.97 -4.49
CA LEU A 178 -4.27 6.79 -5.95
C LEU A 178 -4.51 8.13 -6.66
N SER A 179 -5.45 8.95 -6.19
CA SER A 179 -5.74 10.24 -6.80
C SER A 179 -4.57 11.22 -6.67
N ARG A 180 -3.92 11.30 -5.52
CA ARG A 180 -2.76 12.16 -5.29
C ARG A 180 -1.52 11.73 -6.08
N LEU A 181 -1.41 10.46 -6.41
CA LEU A 181 -0.37 9.96 -7.33
C LEU A 181 -0.69 10.21 -8.81
N GLY A 182 -1.79 10.91 -9.13
CA GLY A 182 -2.18 11.26 -10.49
C GLY A 182 -2.93 10.15 -11.23
N ASN A 183 -3.46 9.16 -10.51
CA ASN A 183 -4.28 8.12 -11.11
C ASN A 183 -5.75 8.54 -11.20
N THR A 184 -6.44 8.07 -12.24
CA THR A 184 -7.88 8.18 -12.44
C THR A 184 -8.53 6.87 -12.08
N ILE A 185 -9.45 6.86 -11.10
CA ILE A 185 -10.18 5.65 -10.69
C ILE A 185 -11.30 5.40 -11.66
N ILE A 186 -11.31 4.21 -12.26
CA ILE A 186 -12.28 3.79 -13.27
C ILE A 186 -13.46 3.08 -12.62
N ASP A 187 -13.16 2.15 -11.70
CA ASP A 187 -14.16 1.29 -11.06
C ASP A 187 -13.70 0.80 -9.69
N THR A 188 -14.67 0.46 -8.85
CA THR A 188 -14.44 -0.15 -7.53
C THR A 188 -15.47 -1.23 -7.27
N GLN A 189 -15.01 -2.42 -6.90
CA GLN A 189 -15.82 -3.59 -6.64
C GLN A 189 -15.41 -4.22 -5.31
N PHE A 190 -16.40 -4.54 -4.45
CA PHE A 190 -16.15 -5.37 -3.29
C PHE A 190 -16.01 -6.84 -3.70
N VAL A 191 -15.07 -7.54 -3.11
CA VAL A 191 -14.78 -8.95 -3.36
C VAL A 191 -14.79 -9.75 -2.07
N SER A 192 -15.20 -11.01 -2.14
CA SER A 192 -15.27 -11.92 -0.99
C SER A 192 -14.27 -13.09 -1.09
N SER A 193 -13.67 -13.27 -2.24
CA SER A 193 -12.68 -14.34 -2.49
C SER A 193 -11.42 -13.74 -3.10
N PRO A 194 -10.22 -14.16 -2.68
CA PRO A 194 -9.88 -15.22 -1.70
C PRO A 194 -10.07 -14.81 -0.24
N ALA A 195 -10.37 -13.54 0.02
CA ALA A 195 -10.72 -12.96 1.30
C ALA A 195 -11.63 -11.75 1.08
N GLN A 196 -12.22 -11.22 2.14
CA GLN A 196 -12.97 -9.96 2.07
C GLN A 196 -12.05 -8.82 1.64
N GLY A 197 -12.40 -8.10 0.59
CA GLY A 197 -11.54 -7.08 0.02
C GLY A 197 -12.26 -6.11 -0.90
N VAL A 198 -11.45 -5.29 -1.55
CA VAL A 198 -11.87 -4.37 -2.61
C VAL A 198 -10.92 -4.49 -3.79
N LYS A 199 -11.48 -4.43 -5.00
CA LYS A 199 -10.78 -4.32 -6.28
C LYS A 199 -11.00 -2.92 -6.82
N ILE A 200 -9.95 -2.17 -7.03
CA ILE A 200 -9.98 -0.83 -7.63
C ILE A 200 -9.29 -0.90 -8.99
N THR A 201 -10.02 -0.55 -10.05
CA THR A 201 -9.47 -0.39 -11.39
C THR A 201 -9.17 1.08 -11.62
N PHE A 202 -7.96 1.40 -12.08
CA PHE A 202 -7.50 2.77 -12.29
C PHE A 202 -6.55 2.86 -13.47
N SER A 203 -6.25 4.08 -13.94
CA SER A 203 -5.26 4.34 -14.97
C SER A 203 -4.43 5.57 -14.64
N ARG A 204 -3.23 5.66 -15.21
CA ARG A 204 -2.36 6.83 -15.08
C ARG A 204 -2.17 7.49 -16.44
N GLY A 205 -2.48 8.79 -16.53
CA GLY A 205 -2.17 9.60 -17.71
C GLY A 205 -2.71 9.04 -19.03
N GLY A 206 -3.88 8.41 -19.04
CA GLY A 206 -4.45 7.77 -20.24
C GLY A 206 -3.79 6.44 -20.65
N GLY A 207 -2.90 5.90 -19.82
CA GLY A 207 -2.29 4.58 -20.01
C GLY A 207 -3.26 3.42 -19.81
N GLY A 208 -2.75 2.20 -19.94
CA GLY A 208 -3.52 0.98 -19.74
C GLY A 208 -4.08 0.86 -18.30
N ALA A 209 -5.20 0.16 -18.17
CA ALA A 209 -5.82 -0.09 -16.87
C ALA A 209 -4.91 -0.92 -15.95
N GLN A 210 -4.83 -0.50 -14.70
CA GLN A 210 -4.16 -1.19 -13.61
C GLN A 210 -5.20 -1.60 -12.57
N THR A 211 -4.91 -2.63 -11.78
CA THR A 211 -5.81 -3.12 -10.75
C THR A 211 -5.11 -3.13 -9.39
N LEU A 212 -5.76 -2.59 -8.37
CA LEU A 212 -5.34 -2.73 -6.98
C LEU A 212 -6.37 -3.58 -6.24
N TYR A 213 -5.89 -4.64 -5.61
CA TYR A 213 -6.64 -5.39 -4.61
C TYR A 213 -6.14 -5.02 -3.22
N TYR A 214 -7.05 -4.73 -2.32
CA TYR A 214 -6.78 -4.71 -0.89
C TYR A 214 -7.65 -5.76 -0.21
N PHE A 215 -7.02 -6.62 0.60
CA PHE A 215 -7.70 -7.68 1.33
C PHE A 215 -7.55 -7.51 2.84
N LYS A 216 -8.66 -7.58 3.55
CA LYS A 216 -8.64 -7.76 5.00
C LYS A 216 -8.38 -9.24 5.29
N THR A 217 -7.16 -9.57 5.69
CA THR A 217 -6.79 -10.95 5.98
C THR A 217 -5.68 -11.03 7.02
N ASP A 218 -5.83 -11.97 7.95
CA ASP A 218 -4.74 -12.38 8.82
C ASP A 218 -3.87 -13.39 8.06
N LEU A 219 -2.61 -13.06 7.86
CA LEU A 219 -1.66 -13.88 7.12
C LEU A 219 -0.92 -14.89 8.00
N SER A 220 -1.22 -14.96 9.29
CA SER A 220 -0.64 -15.97 10.19
C SER A 220 -1.11 -17.40 9.84
N GLY A 221 -0.33 -18.40 10.21
CA GLY A 221 -0.69 -19.81 10.04
C GLY A 221 -0.73 -20.29 8.59
N GLY A 222 -0.03 -19.61 7.67
CA GLY A 222 0.17 -20.11 6.31
C GLY A 222 -1.09 -20.16 5.46
N LYS A 223 -1.82 -19.06 5.32
CA LYS A 223 -3.06 -18.93 4.51
C LYS A 223 -2.92 -19.40 3.06
N SER A 224 -2.83 -20.71 2.88
CA SER A 224 -2.51 -21.37 1.58
C SER A 224 -3.48 -21.00 0.46
N GLY A 225 -4.78 -20.88 0.75
CA GLY A 225 -5.79 -20.47 -0.25
C GLY A 225 -5.57 -19.04 -0.75
N PHE A 226 -5.30 -18.10 0.14
CA PHE A 226 -4.99 -16.72 -0.22
C PHE A 226 -3.67 -16.61 -0.99
N LEU A 227 -2.61 -17.24 -0.48
CA LEU A 227 -1.29 -17.21 -1.13
C LEU A 227 -1.31 -17.95 -2.47
N GLY A 228 -2.08 -19.03 -2.60
CA GLY A 228 -2.30 -19.73 -3.86
C GLY A 228 -2.99 -18.83 -4.90
N TRP A 229 -4.00 -18.07 -4.48
CA TRP A 229 -4.64 -17.08 -5.35
C TRP A 229 -3.65 -15.99 -5.78
N CYS A 230 -2.82 -15.49 -4.87
CA CYS A 230 -1.76 -14.55 -5.19
C CYS A 230 -0.79 -15.13 -6.23
N ALA A 231 -0.36 -16.38 -6.07
CA ALA A 231 0.53 -17.08 -7.00
C ALA A 231 -0.04 -17.19 -8.42
N GLY A 232 -1.37 -17.26 -8.54
CA GLY A 232 -2.07 -17.27 -9.84
C GLY A 232 -1.85 -16.01 -10.68
N HIS A 233 -1.40 -14.90 -10.08
CA HIS A 233 -1.01 -13.69 -10.80
C HIS A 233 0.43 -13.74 -11.37
N GLY A 234 1.17 -14.79 -11.07
CA GLY A 234 2.52 -15.04 -11.58
C GLY A 234 3.64 -14.34 -10.79
N PRO A 235 4.89 -14.55 -11.21
CA PRO A 235 6.05 -13.94 -10.57
C PRO A 235 6.01 -12.41 -10.65
N GLY A 236 6.20 -11.73 -9.51
CA GLY A 236 6.07 -10.29 -9.39
C GLY A 236 7.24 -9.62 -8.70
N ASN A 237 6.99 -8.42 -8.20
CA ASN A 237 7.87 -7.70 -7.32
C ASN A 237 7.21 -7.58 -5.93
N SER A 238 7.99 -7.44 -4.88
CA SER A 238 7.45 -7.32 -3.53
C SER A 238 7.96 -6.08 -2.82
N LEU A 239 7.08 -5.47 -2.04
CA LEU A 239 7.39 -4.39 -1.13
C LEU A 239 7.10 -4.84 0.31
N LEU A 240 8.05 -4.62 1.21
CA LEU A 240 7.89 -4.90 2.63
C LEU A 240 8.47 -3.73 3.42
N LYS A 241 7.60 -2.97 4.03
CA LYS A 241 7.98 -1.75 4.75
C LYS A 241 7.23 -1.70 6.08
N ALA A 242 7.96 -1.56 7.16
CA ALA A 242 7.39 -1.54 8.51
C ALA A 242 6.49 -2.77 8.78
N ALA A 243 6.97 -3.97 8.43
CA ALA A 243 6.23 -5.22 8.45
C ALA A 243 6.21 -5.92 9.83
N SER A 244 6.46 -5.17 10.90
CA SER A 244 6.41 -5.62 12.31
C SER A 244 7.26 -6.85 12.62
N TYR A 245 8.29 -7.13 11.81
CA TYR A 245 9.18 -8.29 11.94
C TYR A 245 8.42 -9.65 11.96
N LEU A 246 7.21 -9.69 11.40
CA LEU A 246 6.36 -10.88 11.43
C LEU A 246 7.03 -12.09 10.76
N MET A 247 7.75 -11.87 9.66
CA MET A 247 8.45 -12.94 8.94
C MET A 247 9.72 -13.45 9.62
N HIS A 248 10.07 -12.88 10.78
CA HIS A 248 11.09 -13.44 11.68
C HIS A 248 10.56 -14.56 12.57
N THR A 249 9.25 -14.81 12.55
CA THR A 249 8.56 -15.83 13.34
C THR A 249 8.04 -16.96 12.46
N GLU A 250 7.86 -18.15 13.04
CA GLU A 250 7.37 -19.34 12.32
C GLU A 250 5.94 -19.17 11.80
N GLY A 251 5.09 -18.46 12.54
CA GLY A 251 3.69 -18.23 12.17
C GLY A 251 3.50 -17.57 10.80
N PHE A 252 4.53 -16.92 10.26
CA PHE A 252 4.50 -16.25 8.95
C PHE A 252 5.47 -16.88 7.93
N SER A 253 5.98 -18.08 8.19
CA SER A 253 6.86 -18.80 7.26
C SER A 253 6.22 -19.05 5.90
N GLY A 254 4.90 -19.28 5.83
CA GLY A 254 4.17 -19.42 4.58
C GLY A 254 4.24 -18.17 3.71
N VAL A 255 4.03 -16.98 4.28
CA VAL A 255 4.15 -15.70 3.56
C VAL A 255 5.58 -15.45 3.12
N LYS A 256 6.55 -15.67 4.01
CA LYS A 256 7.97 -15.55 3.70
C LYS A 256 8.36 -16.42 2.50
N ASN A 257 7.98 -17.70 2.52
CA ASN A 257 8.27 -18.64 1.45
C ASN A 257 7.57 -18.26 0.14
N PHE A 258 6.30 -17.80 0.22
CA PHE A 258 5.58 -17.28 -0.94
C PHE A 258 6.35 -16.11 -1.59
N LEU A 259 6.74 -15.11 -0.82
CA LEU A 259 7.47 -13.95 -1.35
C LEU A 259 8.83 -14.34 -1.94
N LEU A 260 9.60 -15.18 -1.24
CA LEU A 260 10.87 -15.70 -1.75
C LEU A 260 10.70 -16.52 -3.02
N SER A 261 9.58 -17.25 -3.21
CA SER A 261 9.36 -18.08 -4.40
C SER A 261 8.77 -17.31 -5.58
N ASN A 262 7.96 -16.29 -5.32
CA ASN A 262 7.17 -15.58 -6.34
C ASN A 262 7.67 -14.17 -6.64
N SER A 263 8.76 -13.70 -6.03
CA SER A 263 9.32 -12.39 -6.32
C SER A 263 10.55 -12.47 -7.22
N ARG A 264 10.66 -11.50 -8.13
CA ARG A 264 11.87 -11.21 -8.92
C ARG A 264 12.71 -10.16 -8.22
N VAL A 265 12.05 -9.17 -7.65
CA VAL A 265 12.65 -8.10 -6.86
C VAL A 265 11.88 -7.96 -5.55
N ILE A 266 12.60 -7.85 -4.45
CA ILE A 266 12.05 -7.52 -3.13
C ILE A 266 12.73 -6.24 -2.65
N VAL A 267 11.91 -5.22 -2.39
CA VAL A 267 12.34 -3.97 -1.73
C VAL A 267 11.83 -4.03 -0.30
N GLN A 268 12.71 -3.91 0.67
CA GLN A 268 12.31 -4.01 2.07
C GLN A 268 13.20 -3.22 3.02
N ASP A 269 12.66 -2.94 4.22
CA ASP A 269 13.47 -2.56 5.39
C ASP A 269 13.86 -3.80 6.21
N ASP A 270 14.50 -3.60 7.35
CA ASP A 270 14.94 -4.68 8.24
C ASP A 270 13.81 -5.42 8.95
N SER A 271 12.58 -4.90 8.89
CA SER A 271 11.37 -5.55 9.45
C SER A 271 10.77 -6.61 8.52
N GLY A 272 11.26 -6.70 7.29
CA GLY A 272 10.81 -7.64 6.26
C GLY A 272 11.36 -9.06 6.46
N ILE A 273 11.76 -9.69 5.37
CA ILE A 273 12.35 -11.05 5.36
C ILE A 273 13.75 -10.98 5.96
N PRO A 274 14.11 -11.80 6.96
CA PRO A 274 15.46 -11.82 7.53
C PRO A 274 16.53 -12.09 6.49
N LEU A 275 17.69 -11.39 6.57
CA LEU A 275 18.78 -11.53 5.60
C LEU A 275 19.18 -13.00 5.42
N ARG A 276 19.31 -13.77 6.50
CA ARG A 276 19.64 -15.20 6.49
C ARG A 276 18.68 -16.10 5.70
N SER A 277 17.48 -15.60 5.39
CA SER A 277 16.48 -16.37 4.63
C SER A 277 16.67 -16.28 3.11
N PHE A 278 17.49 -15.35 2.64
CA PHE A 278 17.82 -15.23 1.22
C PHE A 278 18.90 -16.24 0.84
N GLY A 279 18.59 -17.14 -0.08
CA GLY A 279 19.53 -18.14 -0.59
C GLY A 279 20.48 -17.58 -1.68
N LYS A 280 21.36 -18.43 -2.20
CA LYS A 280 22.36 -18.07 -3.24
C LYS A 280 21.77 -17.51 -4.54
N GLY A 281 20.48 -17.75 -4.83
CA GLY A 281 19.79 -17.22 -6.01
C GLY A 281 19.36 -15.75 -5.89
N TRP A 282 19.79 -15.03 -4.85
CA TRP A 282 19.49 -13.63 -4.64
C TRP A 282 20.75 -12.78 -4.59
N ASN A 283 20.76 -11.70 -5.35
CA ASN A 283 21.72 -10.62 -5.21
C ASN A 283 21.16 -9.57 -4.25
N MET A 284 21.86 -9.29 -3.16
CA MET A 284 21.45 -8.35 -2.13
C MET A 284 22.27 -7.06 -2.21
N GLN A 285 21.59 -5.93 -2.42
CA GLN A 285 22.14 -4.60 -2.30
C GLN A 285 21.52 -3.90 -1.09
N ILE A 286 22.30 -3.15 -0.34
CA ILE A 286 21.85 -2.44 0.85
C ILE A 286 22.16 -0.94 0.73
N TYR A 287 21.30 -0.12 1.33
CA TYR A 287 21.37 1.33 1.27
C TYR A 287 21.00 1.93 2.62
N GLY A 288 21.62 3.09 2.92
CA GLY A 288 21.36 3.80 4.15
C GLY A 288 22.20 3.31 5.32
N ARG A 289 21.67 3.38 6.53
CA ARG A 289 22.39 3.04 7.77
C ARG A 289 21.58 2.09 8.64
N TYR A 290 22.17 0.98 9.03
CA TYR A 290 21.51 0.04 9.96
C TYR A 290 21.48 0.60 11.38
N VAL A 291 20.28 1.00 11.81
CA VAL A 291 20.01 1.43 13.19
C VAL A 291 18.98 0.48 13.77
N PRO A 292 19.40 -0.52 14.56
CA PRO A 292 18.45 -1.49 15.13
C PRO A 292 17.50 -0.83 16.13
N HIS A 293 16.25 -1.25 16.12
CA HIS A 293 15.29 -0.87 17.15
C HIS A 293 15.76 -1.37 18.52
N GLN A 294 15.73 -0.50 19.53
CA GLN A 294 16.21 -0.83 20.87
C GLN A 294 15.09 -1.32 21.81
N GLU A 295 13.86 -0.89 21.58
CA GLU A 295 12.73 -1.19 22.49
C GLU A 295 11.89 -2.39 22.00
N MET A 296 10.68 -2.13 21.54
CA MET A 296 9.68 -3.15 21.20
C MET A 296 10.18 -4.21 20.22
N PHE A 297 11.05 -3.85 19.29
CA PHE A 297 11.60 -4.73 18.26
C PHE A 297 13.07 -5.13 18.48
N GLY A 298 13.69 -4.79 19.61
CA GLY A 298 15.11 -5.06 19.86
C GLY A 298 15.50 -6.53 19.76
N LYS A 299 14.59 -7.45 20.10
CA LYS A 299 14.79 -8.91 19.96
C LYS A 299 14.95 -9.39 18.51
N TYR A 300 14.56 -8.58 17.52
CA TYR A 300 14.66 -8.90 16.09
C TYR A 300 15.91 -8.32 15.42
N ARG A 301 16.85 -7.77 16.21
CA ARG A 301 18.14 -7.32 15.68
C ARG A 301 18.80 -8.43 14.86
N GLN A 302 19.22 -8.10 13.65
CA GLN A 302 19.91 -9.01 12.73
C GLN A 302 21.42 -8.76 12.78
N ALA A 303 22.17 -9.65 13.43
CA ALA A 303 23.62 -9.52 13.54
C ALA A 303 24.33 -9.67 12.17
N ASP A 304 23.83 -10.55 11.31
CA ASP A 304 24.31 -10.75 9.95
C ASP A 304 24.09 -9.51 9.07
N LEU A 305 22.95 -8.84 9.21
CA LEU A 305 22.65 -7.59 8.51
C LEU A 305 23.56 -6.46 9.01
N ALA A 306 23.74 -6.33 10.33
CA ALA A 306 24.65 -5.36 10.91
C ALA A 306 26.09 -5.53 10.36
N ALA A 307 26.60 -6.77 10.39
CA ALA A 307 27.94 -7.08 9.85
C ALA A 307 28.05 -6.79 8.35
N LEU A 308 26.96 -6.98 7.57
CA LEU A 308 26.93 -6.64 6.15
C LEU A 308 27.06 -5.11 5.95
N PHE A 309 26.33 -4.32 6.74
CA PHE A 309 26.41 -2.85 6.71
C PHE A 309 27.81 -2.35 7.08
N ASP A 310 28.38 -2.88 8.16
CA ASP A 310 29.73 -2.51 8.61
C ASP A 310 30.79 -2.84 7.55
N LYS A 311 30.66 -3.99 6.87
CA LYS A 311 31.60 -4.43 5.84
C LYS A 311 31.49 -3.62 4.54
N THR A 312 30.29 -3.24 4.14
CA THR A 312 30.04 -2.67 2.80
C THR A 312 30.04 -1.15 2.79
N ASN A 313 29.79 -0.51 3.96
CA ASN A 313 29.62 0.94 4.07
C ASN A 313 28.73 1.49 2.94
N PRO A 314 27.44 1.08 2.89
CA PRO A 314 26.59 1.34 1.74
C PRO A 314 26.29 2.83 1.55
N PRO A 315 25.92 3.25 0.33
CA PRO A 315 25.54 4.63 0.07
C PRO A 315 24.30 5.04 0.87
N GLU A 316 24.23 6.33 1.21
CA GLU A 316 23.08 6.90 1.91
C GLU A 316 21.80 6.71 1.09
N LEU A 317 20.69 6.51 1.81
CA LEU A 317 19.35 6.49 1.21
C LEU A 317 18.80 7.91 1.20
N GLY A 318 18.58 8.49 0.05
CA GLY A 318 18.13 9.87 -0.09
C GLY A 318 16.73 10.19 0.46
N PHE A 319 16.04 9.22 1.10
CA PHE A 319 14.71 9.33 1.70
C PHE A 319 14.58 8.42 2.91
N ALA A 320 13.63 8.71 3.81
CA ALA A 320 13.30 7.85 4.93
C ALA A 320 12.54 6.60 4.46
N PHE A 321 12.78 5.45 5.09
CA PHE A 321 12.11 4.19 4.74
C PHE A 321 11.89 3.28 5.96
N GLY A 322 10.81 2.53 5.95
CA GLY A 322 10.45 1.61 7.02
C GLY A 322 10.03 2.32 8.31
N TYR A 323 10.47 1.80 9.44
CA TYR A 323 10.23 2.41 10.75
C TYR A 323 11.08 3.63 11.04
N HIS A 324 12.12 3.88 10.24
CA HIS A 324 13.00 5.02 10.43
C HIS A 324 12.46 6.24 9.66
N TRP A 325 11.82 7.15 10.38
CA TRP A 325 11.24 8.36 9.82
C TRP A 325 12.26 9.47 9.54
N GLN A 326 13.49 9.33 10.04
CA GLN A 326 14.58 10.25 9.76
C GLN A 326 15.34 9.80 8.52
N LYS A 327 15.63 10.72 7.61
CA LYS A 327 16.30 10.45 6.33
C LYS A 327 17.67 9.79 6.50
N ASP A 328 18.43 10.22 7.49
CA ASP A 328 19.78 9.72 7.82
C ASP A 328 19.79 8.35 8.53
N ARG A 329 18.62 7.81 8.82
CA ARG A 329 18.44 6.49 9.48
C ARG A 329 17.62 5.52 8.65
N GLY A 330 17.27 5.90 7.42
CA GLY A 330 16.59 4.99 6.51
C GLY A 330 17.46 3.79 6.17
N ILE A 331 16.85 2.60 6.15
CA ILE A 331 17.48 1.36 5.72
C ILE A 331 16.63 0.74 4.61
N LEU A 332 17.28 0.36 3.52
CA LEU A 332 16.62 -0.34 2.43
C LEU A 332 17.51 -1.49 1.94
N MET A 333 16.90 -2.65 1.82
CA MET A 333 17.44 -3.82 1.16
C MET A 333 16.74 -4.02 -0.18
N LEU A 334 17.54 -4.08 -1.26
CA LEU A 334 17.09 -4.43 -2.60
C LEU A 334 17.61 -5.82 -2.93
N ALA A 335 16.73 -6.81 -2.90
CA ALA A 335 17.04 -8.17 -3.31
C ALA A 335 16.55 -8.42 -4.73
N THR A 336 17.43 -8.86 -5.61
CA THR A 336 17.13 -9.16 -7.01
C THR A 336 17.41 -10.64 -7.28
N ARG A 337 16.47 -11.37 -7.86
CA ARG A 337 16.66 -12.76 -8.24
C ARG A 337 17.64 -12.84 -9.42
N GLN A 338 18.62 -13.75 -9.31
CA GLN A 338 19.56 -14.09 -10.38
C GLN A 338 18.93 -14.98 -11.44
#